data_38f0c73a1b52141b969da2933ab61070
#
_entry.id   38f0c73a1b52141b969da2933ab61070
#
_cell.length_a   1.000
_cell.length_b   1.000
_cell.length_c   1.000
_cell.angle_alpha   90.00
_cell.angle_beta   90.00
_cell.angle_gamma   90.00
#
_symmetry.space_group_name_H-M   'P 1'
#
loop_
_entity.id
_entity.type
_entity.pdbx_description
1 polymer ?
#
loop_
_entity_poly.entity_id
_entity_poly.type
_entity_poly.pdbx_seq_one_letter_code
_entity_poly.pdbx_strand_id
1 'polypeptide(L)'
;MEKIHYFRPLYLALALTISLFSTASTPNRYKTSASLPDSLLTEQHIRSIYYTLPDSALSLLDEAEARRLPHLPQFRIDMLRGTVYERQGMYHLKERYIRRALQSDSVQHTPLRKLQVLTQLATALDRLNKYEEGIRICTEAIELAQEQGQKAKESELLFTLGRMYQGMKLDDKAFRYMYRSIELLQGTDNVRELAQLSTSYGDLSAYLAENERLDEAIALCEKRLDVISRMSLLPGPPPGYIDQQYGYLYSKLAWYYLQNGQSEKAAETARKYQSTGFAQSQAGQTEIVPYLLGTRQYHKVLQLLDASSALAEPADTFNYGHLILLDRYARTYRGLKRPELADSYQQRITMLTDSIYAREKAGQAHEFAIIYQTQEKDAQIREAQHKLARQRVLFITTSFIAILLAILLWEKHLHLRRTRERNQIAARQIEELLAQKEELRKAYRRQPLHPEDAPNEEPPAAQANTSPSAADDEANRRRFMQMEDALLTDLPFLNPDFNREDLMKITALSKNRLNPFLREYAGADGFSDYINRLRVEHSISMLKDNRMYSIDAIATASGFKSRNTYYVAFNKLLGMTPVQYRETLPDKSAEPCTEPIV
;
A
#
# COMPACT_ATOMS: atom_id res chain seq x y z
N MET A 1 35.47 -14.35 -26.98
CA MET A 1 34.98 -13.10 -26.32
C MET A 1 33.75 -12.47 -27.02
N GLU A 2 32.96 -13.21 -27.76
CA GLU A 2 31.81 -12.69 -28.55
C GLU A 2 30.41 -12.85 -27.91
N LYS A 3 30.32 -13.45 -26.71
CA LYS A 3 29.02 -13.71 -26.08
C LYS A 3 28.43 -12.56 -25.26
N ILE A 4 29.14 -11.45 -25.05
CA ILE A 4 28.73 -10.35 -24.15
C ILE A 4 27.89 -9.28 -24.87
N HIS A 5 27.97 -9.17 -26.20
CA HIS A 5 27.26 -8.13 -26.95
C HIS A 5 25.74 -8.35 -27.13
N TYR A 6 25.24 -9.59 -26.95
CA TYR A 6 23.83 -9.92 -27.17
C TYR A 6 22.92 -9.61 -25.98
N PHE A 7 23.46 -9.37 -24.77
CA PHE A 7 22.68 -9.04 -23.58
C PHE A 7 22.43 -7.54 -23.38
N ARG A 8 23.11 -6.67 -24.13
CA ARG A 8 22.93 -5.20 -24.01
C ARG A 8 21.50 -4.69 -24.16
N PRO A 9 20.66 -5.15 -25.12
CA PRO A 9 19.30 -4.66 -25.23
C PRO A 9 18.39 -5.14 -24.09
N LEU A 10 18.65 -6.31 -23.51
CA LEU A 10 17.87 -6.84 -22.37
C LEU A 10 18.22 -6.08 -21.09
N TYR A 11 19.49 -5.76 -20.86
CA TYR A 11 19.93 -4.93 -19.73
C TYR A 11 19.46 -3.48 -19.86
N LEU A 12 19.40 -2.93 -21.07
CA LEU A 12 18.85 -1.60 -21.33
C LEU A 12 17.33 -1.56 -21.11
N ALA A 13 16.59 -2.57 -21.51
CA ALA A 13 15.16 -2.69 -21.24
C ALA A 13 14.87 -2.86 -19.73
N LEU A 14 15.68 -3.66 -19.04
CA LEU A 14 15.57 -3.84 -17.57
C LEU A 14 15.98 -2.57 -16.82
N ALA A 15 17.01 -1.87 -17.25
CA ALA A 15 17.44 -0.59 -16.68
C ALA A 15 16.43 0.53 -16.93
N LEU A 16 15.78 0.56 -18.10
CA LEU A 16 14.69 1.50 -18.41
C LEU A 16 13.43 1.21 -17.59
N THR A 17 13.09 -0.05 -17.36
CA THR A 17 11.97 -0.40 -16.47
C THR A 17 12.28 -0.04 -15.02
N ILE A 18 13.50 -0.27 -14.52
CA ILE A 18 13.92 0.11 -13.17
C ILE A 18 13.98 1.64 -13.02
N SER A 19 14.44 2.38 -14.01
CA SER A 19 14.47 3.86 -13.98
C SER A 19 13.06 4.47 -14.04
N LEU A 20 12.13 3.88 -14.78
CA LEU A 20 10.71 4.24 -14.80
C LEU A 20 10.02 3.93 -13.47
N PHE A 21 10.42 2.86 -12.76
CA PHE A 21 9.98 2.57 -11.40
C PHE A 21 10.47 3.60 -10.38
N SER A 22 11.67 4.10 -10.53
CA SER A 22 12.26 5.13 -9.66
C SER A 22 11.57 6.49 -9.81
N THR A 23 11.11 6.84 -11.01
CA THR A 23 10.46 8.14 -11.28
C THR A 23 8.96 8.15 -10.97
N ALA A 24 8.30 6.98 -10.96
CA ALA A 24 6.88 6.87 -10.62
C ALA A 24 6.58 6.90 -9.11
N SER A 25 7.61 6.96 -8.26
CA SER A 25 7.48 6.92 -6.79
C SER A 25 7.61 8.29 -6.11
N THR A 26 7.69 9.38 -6.85
CA THR A 26 7.64 10.71 -6.25
C THR A 26 6.21 11.20 -6.17
N PRO A 27 5.59 11.24 -4.98
CA PRO A 27 4.37 12.00 -4.82
C PRO A 27 4.69 13.47 -5.11
N ASN A 28 3.80 14.08 -5.85
CA ASN A 28 3.79 15.48 -6.22
C ASN A 28 4.31 16.35 -5.06
N ARG A 29 5.50 16.90 -5.19
CA ARG A 29 6.04 17.88 -4.25
C ARG A 29 5.15 19.11 -4.36
N TYR A 30 4.22 19.27 -3.43
CA TYR A 30 3.68 20.58 -3.12
C TYR A 30 4.87 21.52 -2.92
N LYS A 31 4.77 22.72 -3.51
CA LYS A 31 5.76 23.79 -3.42
C LYS A 31 6.28 23.87 -2.00
N THR A 32 7.57 23.73 -1.81
CA THR A 32 8.27 23.91 -0.56
C THR A 32 8.14 25.35 -0.08
N SER A 33 7.13 25.61 0.74
CA SER A 33 7.30 26.57 1.83
C SER A 33 8.42 26.02 2.69
N ALA A 34 9.33 26.84 3.17
CA ALA A 34 10.46 26.42 3.99
C ALA A 34 9.99 25.41 5.03
N SER A 35 10.52 24.18 5.00
CA SER A 35 10.08 23.11 5.89
C SER A 35 10.31 23.56 7.33
N LEU A 36 9.25 23.55 8.15
CA LEU A 36 9.36 23.88 9.57
C LEU A 36 10.46 23.02 10.22
N PRO A 37 11.30 23.59 11.10
CA PRO A 37 12.31 22.83 11.82
C PRO A 37 11.68 21.70 12.64
N ASP A 38 12.29 20.53 12.66
CA ASP A 38 11.78 19.38 13.42
C ASP A 38 11.69 19.66 14.94
N SER A 39 12.46 20.64 15.43
CA SER A 39 12.39 21.10 16.82
C SER A 39 11.04 21.70 17.22
N LEU A 40 10.28 22.22 16.27
CA LEU A 40 8.91 22.70 16.49
C LEU A 40 7.87 21.57 16.45
N LEU A 41 8.19 20.44 15.84
CA LEU A 41 7.30 19.29 15.67
C LEU A 41 7.49 18.27 16.81
N THR A 42 7.69 18.73 18.03
CA THR A 42 7.81 17.90 19.23
C THR A 42 6.57 18.00 20.12
N GLU A 43 6.26 16.89 20.83
CA GLU A 43 5.15 16.89 21.79
C GLU A 43 5.29 18.01 22.82
N GLN A 44 6.50 18.26 23.32
CA GLN A 44 6.76 19.29 24.31
C GLN A 44 6.45 20.70 23.78
N HIS A 45 6.89 21.02 22.56
CA HIS A 45 6.61 22.32 21.96
C HIS A 45 5.11 22.50 21.69
N ILE A 46 4.45 21.50 21.09
CA ILE A 46 3.02 21.54 20.83
C ILE A 46 2.24 21.73 22.13
N ARG A 47 2.63 21.05 23.22
CA ARG A 47 2.04 21.21 24.54
C ARG A 47 2.27 22.60 25.15
N SER A 48 3.34 23.28 24.79
CA SER A 48 3.60 24.63 25.31
C SER A 48 2.72 25.71 24.67
N ILE A 49 2.22 25.48 23.45
CA ILE A 49 1.48 26.48 22.69
C ILE A 49 -0.02 26.20 22.53
N TYR A 50 -0.48 24.96 22.73
CA TYR A 50 -1.88 24.59 22.41
C TYR A 50 -2.92 25.35 23.24
N TYR A 51 -2.53 25.92 24.35
CA TYR A 51 -3.40 26.75 25.21
C TYR A 51 -3.62 28.14 24.63
N THR A 52 -2.56 28.75 24.14
CA THR A 52 -2.55 30.14 23.68
C THR A 52 -2.77 30.28 22.17
N LEU A 53 -2.33 29.28 21.42
CA LEU A 53 -2.33 29.25 19.94
C LEU A 53 -2.84 27.89 19.42
N PRO A 54 -4.11 27.53 19.67
CA PRO A 54 -4.65 26.23 19.31
C PRO A 54 -4.58 25.92 17.80
N ASP A 55 -4.86 26.91 16.95
CA ASP A 55 -4.81 26.72 15.49
C ASP A 55 -3.37 26.47 14.98
N SER A 56 -2.39 27.15 15.58
CA SER A 56 -0.97 26.88 15.30
C SER A 56 -0.58 25.48 15.75
N ALA A 57 -1.03 25.03 16.90
CA ALA A 57 -0.80 23.68 17.39
C ALA A 57 -1.40 22.62 16.43
N LEU A 58 -2.61 22.84 15.93
CA LEU A 58 -3.24 21.97 14.93
C LEU A 58 -2.44 21.94 13.63
N SER A 59 -1.96 23.09 13.15
CA SER A 59 -1.13 23.17 11.94
C SER A 59 0.19 22.42 12.09
N LEU A 60 0.85 22.48 13.26
CA LEU A 60 2.05 21.71 13.55
C LEU A 60 1.77 20.19 13.60
N LEU A 61 0.61 19.79 14.14
CA LEU A 61 0.19 18.39 14.15
C LEU A 61 -0.10 17.86 12.73
N ASP A 62 -0.67 18.69 11.84
CA ASP A 62 -0.89 18.34 10.44
C ASP A 62 0.44 18.12 9.69
N GLU A 63 1.42 19.00 9.93
CA GLU A 63 2.76 18.88 9.35
C GLU A 63 3.49 17.63 9.88
N ALA A 64 3.41 17.37 11.19
CA ALA A 64 4.01 16.19 11.80
C ALA A 64 3.40 14.88 11.25
N GLU A 65 2.08 14.84 11.04
CA GLU A 65 1.37 13.71 10.43
C GLU A 65 1.82 13.50 8.98
N ALA A 66 1.93 14.57 8.19
CA ALA A 66 2.38 14.52 6.80
C ALA A 66 3.81 13.98 6.67
N ARG A 67 4.71 14.36 7.59
CA ARG A 67 6.12 13.91 7.61
C ARG A 67 6.32 12.52 8.20
N ARG A 68 5.34 11.96 8.92
CA ARG A 68 5.43 10.65 9.60
C ARG A 68 6.66 10.54 10.50
N LEU A 69 6.84 11.52 11.38
CA LEU A 69 8.02 11.60 12.24
C LEU A 69 8.08 10.42 13.23
N PRO A 70 9.20 9.68 13.34
CA PRO A 70 9.29 8.51 14.22
C PRO A 70 9.08 8.82 15.70
N HIS A 71 9.51 10.02 16.16
CA HIS A 71 9.39 10.44 17.55
C HIS A 71 7.98 10.93 17.93
N LEU A 72 7.10 11.17 16.93
CA LEU A 72 5.72 11.57 17.16
C LEU A 72 4.77 10.65 16.37
N PRO A 73 4.50 9.44 16.87
CA PRO A 73 3.68 8.46 16.18
C PRO A 73 2.21 8.90 16.09
N GLN A 74 1.48 8.38 15.10
CA GLN A 74 0.12 8.79 14.75
C GLN A 74 -0.84 8.83 15.95
N PHE A 75 -0.85 7.80 16.80
CA PHE A 75 -1.73 7.78 17.96
C PHE A 75 -1.45 8.95 18.93
N ARG A 76 -0.19 9.37 19.03
CA ARG A 76 0.18 10.51 19.89
C ARG A 76 -0.28 11.84 19.28
N ILE A 77 -0.16 11.99 17.95
CA ILE A 77 -0.70 13.12 17.21
C ILE A 77 -2.22 13.22 17.46
N ASP A 78 -2.93 12.10 17.37
CA ASP A 78 -4.37 12.06 17.57
C ASP A 78 -4.78 12.42 19.00
N MET A 79 -4.04 11.94 19.99
CA MET A 79 -4.26 12.32 21.38
C MET A 79 -4.05 13.82 21.63
N LEU A 80 -3.00 14.39 21.02
CA LEU A 80 -2.73 15.84 21.14
C LEU A 80 -3.82 16.66 20.45
N ARG A 81 -4.27 16.28 19.24
CA ARG A 81 -5.43 16.90 18.57
C ARG A 81 -6.67 16.85 19.45
N GLY A 82 -6.97 15.69 20.04
CA GLY A 82 -8.07 15.54 20.98
C GLY A 82 -7.97 16.51 22.15
N THR A 83 -6.76 16.75 22.67
CA THR A 83 -6.54 17.71 23.76
C THR A 83 -6.76 19.16 23.30
N VAL A 84 -6.30 19.52 22.08
CA VAL A 84 -6.54 20.87 21.52
C VAL A 84 -8.04 21.11 21.32
N TYR A 85 -8.75 20.17 20.72
CA TYR A 85 -10.21 20.27 20.51
C TYR A 85 -11.00 20.31 21.82
N GLU A 86 -10.55 19.58 22.85
CA GLU A 86 -11.16 19.70 24.18
C GLU A 86 -11.09 21.13 24.71
N ARG A 87 -9.97 21.83 24.52
CA ARG A 87 -9.82 23.22 24.94
C ARG A 87 -10.71 24.18 24.17
N GLN A 88 -11.03 23.85 22.95
CA GLN A 88 -11.98 24.60 22.11
C GLN A 88 -13.44 24.20 22.37
N GLY A 89 -13.72 23.25 23.27
CA GLY A 89 -15.06 22.71 23.53
C GLY A 89 -15.60 21.80 22.44
N MET A 90 -14.76 21.37 21.50
CA MET A 90 -15.13 20.55 20.34
C MET A 90 -15.01 19.05 20.67
N TYR A 91 -15.94 18.56 21.49
CA TYR A 91 -15.85 17.20 22.04
C TYR A 91 -16.14 16.08 21.04
N HIS A 92 -16.91 16.31 19.97
CA HIS A 92 -17.12 15.32 18.89
C HIS A 92 -15.83 15.10 18.08
N LEU A 93 -15.06 16.17 17.83
CA LEU A 93 -13.73 16.07 17.20
C LEU A 93 -12.74 15.36 18.13
N LYS A 94 -12.74 15.70 19.43
CA LYS A 94 -11.94 14.94 20.42
C LYS A 94 -12.28 13.47 20.36
N GLU A 95 -13.55 13.10 20.47
CA GLU A 95 -14.00 11.71 20.39
C GLU A 95 -13.49 11.01 19.12
N ARG A 96 -13.63 11.65 17.95
CA ARG A 96 -13.19 11.11 16.66
C ARG A 96 -11.69 10.76 16.65
N TYR A 97 -10.85 11.71 17.06
CA TYR A 97 -9.41 11.50 17.06
C TYR A 97 -8.95 10.51 18.11
N ILE A 98 -9.56 10.50 19.29
CA ILE A 98 -9.25 9.51 20.33
C ILE A 98 -9.67 8.09 19.89
N ARG A 99 -10.80 7.92 19.21
CA ARG A 99 -11.18 6.64 18.61
C ARG A 99 -10.19 6.20 17.54
N ARG A 100 -9.68 7.12 16.70
CA ARG A 100 -8.62 6.83 15.73
C ARG A 100 -7.33 6.37 16.41
N ALA A 101 -6.93 7.03 17.49
CA ALA A 101 -5.79 6.61 18.30
C ALA A 101 -5.98 5.20 18.90
N LEU A 102 -7.19 4.88 19.35
CA LEU A 102 -7.52 3.57 19.91
C LEU A 102 -7.37 2.44 18.90
N GLN A 103 -7.61 2.68 17.60
CA GLN A 103 -7.46 1.68 16.54
C GLN A 103 -6.00 1.37 16.17
N SER A 104 -5.03 2.12 16.70
CA SER A 104 -3.61 1.90 16.41
C SER A 104 -3.10 0.60 17.05
N ASP A 105 -2.41 -0.25 16.27
CA ASP A 105 -1.80 -1.50 16.75
C ASP A 105 -0.89 -1.25 17.96
N SER A 106 -0.13 -0.16 17.95
CA SER A 106 0.76 0.20 19.05
C SER A 106 0.04 0.56 20.35
N VAL A 107 -1.23 0.96 20.26
CA VAL A 107 -2.09 1.21 21.42
C VAL A 107 -2.73 -0.10 21.88
N GLN A 108 -3.25 -0.90 20.97
CA GLN A 108 -3.91 -2.18 21.31
C GLN A 108 -2.98 -3.15 22.02
N HIS A 109 -1.70 -3.20 21.62
CA HIS A 109 -0.71 -4.12 22.20
C HIS A 109 0.08 -3.52 23.39
N THR A 110 -0.23 -2.30 23.84
CA THR A 110 0.43 -1.67 24.99
C THR A 110 -0.59 -1.23 26.04
N PRO A 111 -0.77 -2.00 27.13
CA PRO A 111 -1.81 -1.75 28.15
C PRO A 111 -1.82 -0.30 28.67
N LEU A 112 -0.68 0.26 29.00
CA LEU A 112 -0.58 1.63 29.50
C LEU A 112 -0.99 2.69 28.48
N ARG A 113 -0.70 2.48 27.18
CA ARG A 113 -1.17 3.38 26.11
C ARG A 113 -2.66 3.24 25.92
N LYS A 114 -3.19 2.01 25.92
CA LYS A 114 -4.62 1.73 25.82
C LYS A 114 -5.37 2.39 26.98
N LEU A 115 -4.89 2.29 28.21
CA LEU A 115 -5.45 2.95 29.37
C LEU A 115 -5.49 4.48 29.21
N GLN A 116 -4.42 5.10 28.72
CA GLN A 116 -4.38 6.55 28.47
C GLN A 116 -5.43 6.98 27.44
N VAL A 117 -5.57 6.22 26.35
CA VAL A 117 -6.55 6.53 25.29
C VAL A 117 -7.97 6.32 25.76
N LEU A 118 -8.27 5.21 26.47
CA LEU A 118 -9.59 4.93 27.03
C LEU A 118 -10.01 6.00 28.06
N THR A 119 -9.08 6.47 28.90
CA THR A 119 -9.36 7.56 29.85
C THR A 119 -9.78 8.84 29.12
N GLN A 120 -9.09 9.19 28.03
CA GLN A 120 -9.46 10.37 27.24
C GLN A 120 -10.80 10.18 26.51
N LEU A 121 -11.09 8.97 26.03
CA LEU A 121 -12.36 8.65 25.41
C LEU A 121 -13.51 8.74 26.42
N ALA A 122 -13.35 8.19 27.62
CA ALA A 122 -14.33 8.28 28.69
C ALA A 122 -14.66 9.75 29.02
N THR A 123 -13.65 10.60 29.12
CA THR A 123 -13.84 12.04 29.36
C THR A 123 -14.63 12.71 28.22
N ALA A 124 -14.33 12.36 26.95
CA ALA A 124 -15.06 12.90 25.80
C ALA A 124 -16.54 12.47 25.82
N LEU A 125 -16.80 11.20 26.11
CA LEU A 125 -18.16 10.65 26.17
C LEU A 125 -18.99 11.26 27.31
N ASP A 126 -18.38 11.51 28.47
CA ASP A 126 -18.99 12.22 29.59
C ASP A 126 -19.43 13.63 29.17
N ARG A 127 -18.55 14.38 28.52
CA ARG A 127 -18.86 15.73 28.03
C ARG A 127 -19.91 15.77 26.93
N LEU A 128 -20.06 14.71 26.16
CA LEU A 128 -21.07 14.54 25.12
C LEU A 128 -22.40 13.96 25.65
N ASN A 129 -22.50 13.72 26.95
CA ASN A 129 -23.65 13.03 27.59
C ASN A 129 -23.96 11.65 26.99
N LYS A 130 -22.95 10.99 26.39
CA LYS A 130 -23.04 9.62 25.87
C LYS A 130 -22.80 8.61 27.00
N TYR A 131 -23.64 8.65 28.02
CA TYR A 131 -23.39 7.97 29.30
C TYR A 131 -23.32 6.47 29.19
N GLU A 132 -24.20 5.80 28.43
CA GLU A 132 -24.20 4.35 28.32
C GLU A 132 -22.88 3.81 27.74
N GLU A 133 -22.40 4.42 26.67
CA GLU A 133 -21.13 4.07 26.06
C GLU A 133 -19.95 4.47 26.96
N GLY A 134 -20.03 5.65 27.57
CA GLY A 134 -19.03 6.16 28.51
C GLY A 134 -18.85 5.25 29.71
N ILE A 135 -19.92 4.74 30.30
CA ILE A 135 -19.90 3.76 31.42
C ILE A 135 -19.15 2.50 30.99
N ARG A 136 -19.45 1.97 29.80
CA ARG A 136 -18.77 0.77 29.29
C ARG A 136 -17.27 0.99 29.10
N ILE A 137 -16.87 2.12 28.49
CA ILE A 137 -15.45 2.50 28.31
C ILE A 137 -14.76 2.75 29.66
N CYS A 138 -15.42 3.43 30.61
CA CYS A 138 -14.89 3.60 31.95
C CYS A 138 -14.65 2.26 32.65
N THR A 139 -15.59 1.32 32.55
CA THR A 139 -15.45 0.00 33.18
C THR A 139 -14.23 -0.75 32.63
N GLU A 140 -14.09 -0.82 31.30
CA GLU A 140 -12.91 -1.42 30.66
C GLU A 140 -11.59 -0.74 31.10
N ALA A 141 -11.61 0.60 31.16
CA ALA A 141 -10.44 1.35 31.57
C ALA A 141 -10.09 1.16 33.06
N ILE A 142 -11.10 1.02 33.94
CA ILE A 142 -10.91 0.74 35.37
C ILE A 142 -10.27 -0.64 35.57
N GLU A 143 -10.80 -1.68 34.90
CA GLU A 143 -10.21 -3.02 34.95
C GLU A 143 -8.73 -3.00 34.52
N LEU A 144 -8.43 -2.32 33.42
CA LEU A 144 -7.06 -2.18 32.94
C LEU A 144 -6.18 -1.37 33.88
N ALA A 145 -6.71 -0.31 34.53
CA ALA A 145 -5.97 0.46 35.54
C ALA A 145 -5.63 -0.38 36.77
N GLN A 146 -6.53 -1.24 37.22
CA GLN A 146 -6.32 -2.19 38.31
C GLN A 146 -5.24 -3.22 37.96
N GLU A 147 -5.33 -3.85 36.77
CA GLU A 147 -4.31 -4.79 36.29
C GLU A 147 -2.92 -4.17 36.22
N GLN A 148 -2.84 -2.89 35.82
CA GLN A 148 -1.56 -2.17 35.69
C GLN A 148 -1.13 -1.45 36.97
N GLY A 149 -1.85 -1.58 38.08
CA GLY A 149 -1.56 -0.94 39.35
C GLY A 149 -1.61 0.60 39.32
N GLN A 150 -2.37 1.19 38.38
CA GLN A 150 -2.46 2.64 38.15
C GLN A 150 -3.53 3.28 39.02
N LYS A 151 -3.36 3.35 40.33
CA LYS A 151 -4.35 3.84 41.30
C LYS A 151 -4.87 5.24 40.98
N ALA A 152 -4.02 6.18 40.58
CA ALA A 152 -4.44 7.53 40.22
C ALA A 152 -5.39 7.54 39.01
N LYS A 153 -5.15 6.69 38.00
CA LYS A 153 -6.02 6.54 36.84
C LYS A 153 -7.32 5.84 37.19
N GLU A 154 -7.27 4.81 38.02
CA GLU A 154 -8.47 4.16 38.55
C GLU A 154 -9.37 5.15 39.28
N SER A 155 -8.79 5.97 40.18
CA SER A 155 -9.51 7.02 40.89
C SER A 155 -10.15 8.04 39.94
N GLU A 156 -9.40 8.55 38.93
CA GLU A 156 -9.91 9.48 37.91
C GLU A 156 -11.11 8.90 37.17
N LEU A 157 -11.01 7.63 36.75
CA LEU A 157 -12.05 6.92 36.01
C LEU A 157 -13.30 6.63 36.87
N LEU A 158 -13.12 6.24 38.13
CA LEU A 158 -14.23 6.03 39.07
C LEU A 158 -14.98 7.34 39.34
N PHE A 159 -14.27 8.46 39.44
CA PHE A 159 -14.90 9.77 39.60
C PHE A 159 -15.68 10.17 38.33
N THR A 160 -15.10 9.92 37.15
CA THR A 160 -15.77 10.15 35.87
C THR A 160 -17.02 9.28 35.72
N LEU A 161 -16.94 8.01 36.11
CA LEU A 161 -18.08 7.10 36.14
C LEU A 161 -19.18 7.60 37.08
N GLY A 162 -18.80 8.11 38.27
CA GLY A 162 -19.74 8.75 39.20
C GLY A 162 -20.44 9.96 38.56
N ARG A 163 -19.74 10.83 37.83
CA ARG A 163 -20.33 11.97 37.10
C ARG A 163 -21.32 11.53 36.01
N MET A 164 -21.01 10.45 35.29
CA MET A 164 -21.94 9.89 34.30
C MET A 164 -23.26 9.40 34.96
N TYR A 165 -23.16 8.70 36.11
CA TYR A 165 -24.35 8.30 36.87
C TYR A 165 -25.12 9.52 37.41
N GLN A 166 -24.41 10.58 37.83
CA GLN A 166 -25.03 11.86 38.21
C GLN A 166 -25.81 12.46 37.04
N GLY A 167 -25.20 12.50 35.84
CA GLY A 167 -25.86 12.98 34.63
C GLY A 167 -27.13 12.18 34.29
N MET A 168 -27.14 10.90 34.62
CA MET A 168 -28.34 10.01 34.50
C MET A 168 -29.32 10.13 35.66
N LYS A 169 -29.07 10.99 36.67
CA LYS A 169 -29.87 11.15 37.89
C LYS A 169 -29.95 9.90 38.75
N LEU A 170 -28.88 9.09 38.72
CA LEU A 170 -28.72 7.89 39.55
C LEU A 170 -27.77 8.19 40.72
N ASP A 171 -28.24 9.02 41.63
CA ASP A 171 -27.42 9.68 42.67
C ASP A 171 -26.75 8.67 43.62
N ASP A 172 -27.42 7.60 44.03
CA ASP A 172 -26.83 6.57 44.89
C ASP A 172 -25.62 5.89 44.26
N LYS A 173 -25.70 5.62 42.95
CA LYS A 173 -24.58 5.05 42.21
C LYS A 173 -23.45 6.10 42.02
N ALA A 174 -23.82 7.33 41.71
CA ALA A 174 -22.88 8.45 41.55
C ALA A 174 -22.06 8.62 42.84
N PHE A 175 -22.70 8.76 44.01
CA PHE A 175 -22.05 8.87 45.29
C PHE A 175 -21.12 7.69 45.59
N ARG A 176 -21.58 6.46 45.36
CA ARG A 176 -20.79 5.24 45.61
C ARG A 176 -19.48 5.25 44.84
N TYR A 177 -19.49 5.58 43.54
CA TYR A 177 -18.29 5.60 42.73
C TYR A 177 -17.37 6.80 43.06
N MET A 178 -17.92 7.99 43.34
CA MET A 178 -17.15 9.15 43.75
C MET A 178 -16.44 8.93 45.09
N TYR A 179 -17.11 8.34 46.07
CA TYR A 179 -16.48 7.98 47.37
C TYR A 179 -15.38 6.94 47.17
N ARG A 180 -15.62 5.90 46.37
CA ARG A 180 -14.58 4.90 46.08
C ARG A 180 -13.35 5.49 45.41
N SER A 181 -13.53 6.48 44.49
CA SER A 181 -12.44 7.23 43.89
C SER A 181 -11.58 7.94 44.93
N ILE A 182 -12.23 8.60 45.88
CA ILE A 182 -11.56 9.30 47.00
C ILE A 182 -10.81 8.32 47.90
N GLU A 183 -11.43 7.20 48.30
CA GLU A 183 -10.83 6.18 49.17
C GLU A 183 -9.54 5.63 48.61
N LEU A 184 -9.44 5.43 47.29
CA LEU A 184 -8.24 4.93 46.62
C LEU A 184 -6.99 5.80 46.80
N LEU A 185 -7.18 7.12 46.94
CA LEU A 185 -6.09 8.09 47.08
C LEU A 185 -5.89 8.55 48.54
N GLN A 186 -6.72 8.07 49.48
CA GLN A 186 -6.52 8.34 50.90
C GLN A 186 -5.14 7.82 51.34
N GLY A 187 -4.36 8.62 52.04
CA GLY A 187 -3.03 8.24 52.52
C GLY A 187 -1.89 8.40 51.51
N THR A 188 -2.13 8.89 50.30
CA THR A 188 -1.07 9.23 49.35
C THR A 188 -0.24 10.42 49.85
N ASP A 189 1.07 10.40 49.56
CA ASP A 189 1.98 11.54 49.74
C ASP A 189 2.51 12.09 48.41
N ASN A 190 1.93 11.64 47.29
CA ASN A 190 2.25 12.16 45.98
C ASN A 190 1.48 13.48 45.73
N VAL A 191 2.19 14.57 45.47
CA VAL A 191 1.60 15.91 45.26
C VAL A 191 0.52 15.94 44.16
N ARG A 192 0.70 15.21 43.04
CA ARG A 192 -0.28 15.16 41.96
C ARG A 192 -1.55 14.43 42.37
N GLU A 193 -1.41 13.33 43.12
CA GLU A 193 -2.52 12.56 43.64
C GLU A 193 -3.25 13.34 44.75
N LEU A 194 -2.54 14.07 45.60
CA LEU A 194 -3.13 14.99 46.61
C LEU A 194 -3.91 16.12 45.92
N ALA A 195 -3.38 16.70 44.82
CA ALA A 195 -4.08 17.70 44.04
C ALA A 195 -5.38 17.12 43.41
N GLN A 196 -5.31 15.91 42.85
CA GLN A 196 -6.48 15.18 42.35
C GLN A 196 -7.50 14.92 43.45
N LEU A 197 -7.06 14.41 44.60
CA LEU A 197 -7.90 14.14 45.75
C LEU A 197 -8.59 15.43 46.28
N SER A 198 -7.84 16.55 46.36
CA SER A 198 -8.40 17.86 46.72
C SER A 198 -9.49 18.29 45.76
N THR A 199 -9.30 18.09 44.45
CA THR A 199 -10.33 18.39 43.44
C THR A 199 -11.54 17.50 43.62
N SER A 200 -11.36 16.18 43.77
CA SER A 200 -12.46 15.22 44.00
C SER A 200 -13.28 15.54 45.25
N TYR A 201 -12.63 15.93 46.36
CA TYR A 201 -13.36 16.40 47.55
C TYR A 201 -14.16 17.66 47.26
N GLY A 202 -13.61 18.63 46.51
CA GLY A 202 -14.29 19.86 46.16
C GLY A 202 -15.52 19.63 45.29
N ASP A 203 -15.40 18.80 44.26
CA ASP A 203 -16.50 18.50 43.34
C ASP A 203 -17.60 17.70 44.04
N LEU A 204 -17.23 16.67 44.83
CA LEU A 204 -18.18 15.88 45.56
C LEU A 204 -18.88 16.68 46.66
N SER A 205 -18.19 17.61 47.37
CA SER A 205 -18.82 18.48 48.35
C SER A 205 -19.83 19.42 47.72
N ALA A 206 -19.56 19.95 46.52
CA ALA A 206 -20.50 20.76 45.77
C ALA A 206 -21.74 19.96 45.38
N TYR A 207 -21.56 18.74 44.90
CA TYR A 207 -22.65 17.85 44.51
C TYR A 207 -23.51 17.43 45.69
N LEU A 208 -22.91 17.14 46.86
CA LEU A 208 -23.64 16.87 48.10
C LEU A 208 -24.47 18.10 48.56
N ALA A 209 -23.90 19.29 48.49
CA ALA A 209 -24.59 20.51 48.86
C ALA A 209 -25.77 20.82 47.92
N GLU A 210 -25.66 20.56 46.61
CA GLU A 210 -26.76 20.64 45.63
C GLU A 210 -27.89 19.63 45.94
N ASN A 211 -27.58 18.50 46.58
CA ASN A 211 -28.54 17.49 47.00
C ASN A 211 -28.94 17.64 48.47
N GLU A 212 -28.79 18.85 49.04
CA GLU A 212 -29.20 19.19 50.41
C GLU A 212 -28.50 18.37 51.53
N ARG A 213 -27.39 17.67 51.22
CA ARG A 213 -26.58 16.88 52.17
C ARG A 213 -25.46 17.74 52.77
N LEU A 214 -25.80 18.85 53.40
CA LEU A 214 -24.84 19.87 53.86
C LEU A 214 -23.85 19.36 54.90
N ASP A 215 -24.27 18.53 55.87
CA ASP A 215 -23.36 17.97 56.89
C ASP A 215 -22.24 17.16 56.28
N GLU A 216 -22.57 16.34 55.26
CA GLU A 216 -21.55 15.55 54.54
C GLU A 216 -20.65 16.44 53.65
N ALA A 217 -21.22 17.44 53.01
CA ALA A 217 -20.45 18.42 52.22
C ALA A 217 -19.41 19.16 53.10
N ILE A 218 -19.82 19.56 54.30
CA ILE A 218 -18.93 20.20 55.30
C ILE A 218 -17.83 19.20 55.72
N ALA A 219 -18.20 17.97 56.09
CA ALA A 219 -17.22 16.96 56.49
C ALA A 219 -16.16 16.67 55.39
N LEU A 220 -16.58 16.68 54.09
CA LEU A 220 -15.63 16.55 53.00
C LEU A 220 -14.72 17.78 52.83
N CYS A 221 -15.25 18.97 53.03
CA CYS A 221 -14.44 20.20 53.03
C CYS A 221 -13.40 20.20 54.16
N GLU A 222 -13.75 19.68 55.34
CA GLU A 222 -12.79 19.53 56.47
C GLU A 222 -11.70 18.51 56.12
N LYS A 223 -12.03 17.36 55.50
CA LYS A 223 -11.02 16.41 54.96
C LYS A 223 -10.18 17.04 53.85
N ARG A 224 -10.75 17.85 52.98
CA ARG A 224 -10.01 18.60 51.96
C ARG A 224 -9.00 19.55 52.57
N LEU A 225 -9.33 20.19 53.71
CA LEU A 225 -8.42 21.06 54.45
C LEU A 225 -7.16 20.31 54.86
N ASP A 226 -7.28 19.10 55.41
CA ASP A 226 -6.15 18.21 55.72
C ASP A 226 -5.28 17.91 54.49
N VAL A 227 -5.91 17.54 53.36
CA VAL A 227 -5.17 17.26 52.12
C VAL A 227 -4.40 18.48 51.62
N ILE A 228 -4.98 19.70 51.67
CA ILE A 228 -4.28 20.91 51.27
C ILE A 228 -3.12 21.21 52.22
N SER A 229 -3.33 21.00 53.52
CA SER A 229 -2.28 21.17 54.55
C SER A 229 -1.11 20.23 54.32
N ARG A 230 -1.37 18.96 54.08
CA ARG A 230 -0.32 17.96 53.71
C ARG A 230 0.40 18.33 52.43
N MET A 231 -0.31 18.74 51.39
CA MET A 231 0.26 19.17 50.12
C MET A 231 1.12 20.41 50.26
N SER A 232 0.82 21.33 51.19
CA SER A 232 1.61 22.55 51.46
C SER A 232 3.00 22.26 52.04
N LEU A 233 3.18 21.09 52.65
CA LEU A 233 4.46 20.64 53.26
C LEU A 233 5.37 19.94 52.23
N LEU A 234 4.89 19.65 51.06
CA LEU A 234 5.58 18.90 50.01
C LEU A 234 6.15 19.83 48.92
N PRO A 235 7.31 19.52 48.36
CA PRO A 235 7.85 20.25 47.22
C PRO A 235 7.00 19.93 45.94
N GLY A 236 6.88 20.91 45.06
CA GLY A 236 6.32 20.68 43.71
C GLY A 236 5.06 21.48 43.32
N PRO A 237 4.19 21.94 44.27
CA PRO A 237 3.11 22.82 43.87
C PRO A 237 3.62 24.13 43.25
N PRO A 238 3.01 24.64 42.18
CA PRO A 238 3.36 25.95 41.61
C PRO A 238 3.17 27.08 42.63
N PRO A 239 3.93 28.17 42.53
CA PRO A 239 3.72 29.35 43.38
C PRO A 239 2.25 29.82 43.36
N GLY A 240 1.69 30.09 44.53
CA GLY A 240 0.31 30.55 44.68
C GLY A 240 -0.77 29.46 44.61
N TYR A 241 -0.44 28.24 44.19
CA TYR A 241 -1.43 27.16 44.04
C TYR A 241 -2.08 26.75 45.38
N ILE A 242 -1.28 26.59 46.41
CA ILE A 242 -1.76 26.21 47.76
C ILE A 242 -2.71 27.29 48.32
N ASP A 243 -2.30 28.56 48.22
CA ASP A 243 -3.13 29.70 48.62
C ASP A 243 -4.45 29.75 47.89
N GLN A 244 -4.44 29.49 46.58
CA GLN A 244 -5.64 29.37 45.76
C GLN A 244 -6.55 28.22 46.23
N GLN A 245 -5.97 27.05 46.58
CA GLN A 245 -6.76 25.92 47.10
C GLN A 245 -7.42 26.23 48.43
N TYR A 246 -6.75 26.92 49.34
CA TYR A 246 -7.33 27.41 50.59
C TYR A 246 -8.45 28.43 50.30
N GLY A 247 -8.25 29.34 49.37
CA GLY A 247 -9.26 30.33 49.00
C GLY A 247 -10.55 29.68 48.49
N TYR A 248 -10.47 28.78 47.53
CA TYR A 248 -11.64 28.02 47.08
C TYR A 248 -12.31 27.24 48.19
N LEU A 249 -11.54 26.57 49.04
CA LEU A 249 -12.09 25.80 50.15
C LEU A 249 -12.83 26.70 51.14
N TYR A 250 -12.19 27.78 51.63
CA TYR A 250 -12.80 28.65 52.66
C TYR A 250 -14.02 29.38 52.13
N SER A 251 -14.05 29.83 50.88
CA SER A 251 -15.22 30.45 50.30
C SER A 251 -16.45 29.54 50.27
N LYS A 252 -16.25 28.27 49.87
CA LYS A 252 -17.31 27.25 49.84
C LYS A 252 -17.75 26.83 51.24
N LEU A 253 -16.80 26.58 52.13
CA LEU A 253 -17.07 26.14 53.50
C LEU A 253 -17.78 27.25 54.31
N ALA A 254 -17.44 28.54 54.15
CA ALA A 254 -18.17 29.63 54.76
C ALA A 254 -19.65 29.66 54.32
N TRP A 255 -19.92 29.41 53.04
CA TRP A 255 -21.26 29.31 52.53
C TRP A 255 -22.02 28.10 53.07
N TYR A 256 -21.39 26.90 53.11
CA TYR A 256 -22.03 25.70 53.61
C TYR A 256 -22.32 25.78 55.12
N TYR A 257 -21.41 26.29 55.95
CA TYR A 257 -21.70 26.55 57.36
C TYR A 257 -22.87 27.54 57.56
N LEU A 258 -22.96 28.57 56.73
CA LEU A 258 -24.07 29.52 56.80
C LEU A 258 -25.41 28.83 56.47
N GLN A 259 -25.44 28.05 55.39
CA GLN A 259 -26.64 27.30 55.01
C GLN A 259 -27.04 26.30 56.06
N ASN A 260 -26.08 25.69 56.75
CA ASN A 260 -26.31 24.72 57.82
C ASN A 260 -26.58 25.39 59.20
N GLY A 261 -26.84 26.71 59.24
CA GLY A 261 -27.16 27.43 60.46
C GLY A 261 -25.97 27.69 61.39
N GLN A 262 -24.75 27.33 61.06
CA GLN A 262 -23.52 27.47 61.87
C GLN A 262 -22.86 28.86 61.63
N SER A 263 -23.57 29.92 62.01
CA SER A 263 -23.21 31.32 61.66
C SER A 263 -21.83 31.75 62.20
N GLU A 264 -21.41 31.32 63.36
CA GLU A 264 -20.10 31.66 63.97
C GLU A 264 -18.96 31.03 63.15
N LYS A 265 -19.05 29.74 62.84
CA LYS A 265 -18.07 29.04 62.01
C LYS A 265 -18.02 29.63 60.56
N ALA A 266 -19.19 29.99 60.03
CA ALA A 266 -19.27 30.67 58.74
C ALA A 266 -18.48 31.98 58.72
N ALA A 267 -18.68 32.81 59.76
CA ALA A 267 -17.97 34.10 59.90
C ALA A 267 -16.47 33.94 60.12
N GLU A 268 -16.05 32.95 60.92
CA GLU A 268 -14.64 32.62 61.10
C GLU A 268 -14.00 32.17 59.79
N THR A 269 -14.65 31.27 59.07
CA THR A 269 -14.14 30.75 57.80
C THR A 269 -14.09 31.84 56.73
N ALA A 270 -15.07 32.78 56.70
CA ALA A 270 -15.04 33.91 55.82
C ALA A 270 -13.84 34.87 56.13
N ARG A 271 -13.44 35.00 57.41
CA ARG A 271 -12.21 35.74 57.76
C ARG A 271 -10.96 35.02 57.27
N LYS A 272 -10.87 33.67 57.40
CA LYS A 272 -9.77 32.88 56.84
C LYS A 272 -9.68 33.05 55.34
N TYR A 273 -10.81 33.08 54.63
CA TYR A 273 -10.82 33.38 53.19
C TYR A 273 -10.21 34.77 52.89
N GLN A 274 -10.60 35.78 53.64
CA GLN A 274 -10.12 37.15 53.43
C GLN A 274 -8.62 37.30 53.66
N SER A 275 -8.01 36.43 54.45
CA SER A 275 -6.57 36.41 54.71
C SER A 275 -5.72 35.74 53.62
N THR A 276 -6.36 35.09 52.64
CA THR A 276 -5.66 34.47 51.50
C THR A 276 -5.26 35.50 50.46
N GLY A 277 -4.13 35.35 49.80
CA GLY A 277 -3.75 36.16 48.62
C GLY A 277 -4.71 35.96 47.48
N PHE A 278 -5.30 34.79 47.36
CA PHE A 278 -6.31 34.48 46.35
C PHE A 278 -7.55 35.40 46.49
N ALA A 279 -8.02 35.67 47.69
CA ALA A 279 -9.16 36.56 47.92
C ALA A 279 -8.93 37.99 47.38
N GLN A 280 -7.67 38.41 47.22
CA GLN A 280 -7.30 39.71 46.65
C GLN A 280 -7.07 39.63 45.12
N SER A 281 -7.02 38.46 44.56
CA SER A 281 -6.83 38.25 43.12
C SER A 281 -8.13 38.52 42.35
N GLN A 282 -8.01 38.87 41.06
CA GLN A 282 -9.15 39.04 40.17
C GLN A 282 -10.06 37.78 40.12
N ALA A 283 -9.48 36.60 40.15
CA ALA A 283 -10.23 35.33 40.14
C ALA A 283 -10.92 35.04 41.46
N GLY A 284 -10.28 35.40 42.58
CA GLY A 284 -10.78 35.05 43.92
C GLY A 284 -11.79 36.01 44.50
N GLN A 285 -11.66 37.34 44.29
CA GLN A 285 -12.42 38.39 44.99
C GLN A 285 -13.94 38.19 45.02
N THR A 286 -14.51 37.53 44.03
CA THR A 286 -15.96 37.26 43.93
C THR A 286 -16.38 35.90 44.42
N GLU A 287 -15.50 35.01 44.85
CA GLU A 287 -15.83 33.66 45.31
C GLU A 287 -16.61 33.63 46.62
N ILE A 288 -16.45 34.67 47.47
CA ILE A 288 -17.17 34.81 48.75
C ILE A 288 -18.58 35.38 48.58
N VAL A 289 -19.00 35.79 47.39
CA VAL A 289 -20.29 36.44 47.14
C VAL A 289 -21.49 35.62 47.64
N PRO A 290 -21.57 34.28 47.48
CA PRO A 290 -22.68 33.50 48.02
C PRO A 290 -22.85 33.66 49.52
N TYR A 291 -21.77 33.68 50.30
CA TYR A 291 -21.79 33.93 51.74
C TYR A 291 -22.27 35.36 52.05
N LEU A 292 -21.75 36.37 51.34
CA LEU A 292 -22.15 37.77 51.53
C LEU A 292 -23.61 38.02 51.20
N LEU A 293 -24.16 37.38 50.18
CA LEU A 293 -25.58 37.41 49.84
C LEU A 293 -26.43 36.79 50.96
N GLY A 294 -26.01 35.62 51.45
CA GLY A 294 -26.70 34.95 52.56
C GLY A 294 -26.69 35.75 53.85
N THR A 295 -25.64 36.48 54.12
CA THR A 295 -25.51 37.37 55.29
C THR A 295 -26.05 38.77 55.04
N ARG A 296 -26.74 39.01 53.88
CA ARG A 296 -27.38 40.28 53.50
C ARG A 296 -26.42 41.47 53.40
N GLN A 297 -25.13 41.25 53.16
CA GLN A 297 -24.11 42.31 52.99
C GLN A 297 -24.12 42.86 51.54
N TYR A 298 -25.28 43.26 51.06
CA TYR A 298 -25.53 43.59 49.65
C TYR A 298 -24.64 44.74 49.11
N HIS A 299 -24.37 45.77 49.93
CA HIS A 299 -23.50 46.88 49.51
C HIS A 299 -22.07 46.41 49.26
N LYS A 300 -21.56 45.49 50.10
CA LYS A 300 -20.23 44.91 49.92
C LYS A 300 -20.17 44.02 48.67
N VAL A 301 -21.25 43.29 48.38
CA VAL A 301 -21.38 42.52 47.14
C VAL A 301 -21.26 43.44 45.93
N LEU A 302 -22.02 44.55 45.87
CA LEU A 302 -21.92 45.51 44.76
C LEU A 302 -20.50 46.04 44.56
N GLN A 303 -19.84 46.45 45.64
CA GLN A 303 -18.44 46.91 45.55
C GLN A 303 -17.51 45.87 44.94
N LEU A 304 -17.64 44.59 45.32
CA LEU A 304 -16.82 43.50 44.77
C LEU A 304 -17.15 43.20 43.29
N LEU A 305 -18.45 43.22 42.92
CA LEU A 305 -18.87 42.97 41.56
C LEU A 305 -18.45 44.12 40.64
N ASP A 306 -18.60 45.37 41.08
CA ASP A 306 -18.21 46.56 40.30
C ASP A 306 -16.69 46.63 40.12
N ALA A 307 -15.90 46.32 41.18
CA ALA A 307 -14.45 46.24 41.09
C ALA A 307 -14.00 45.14 40.13
N SER A 308 -14.61 43.97 40.20
CA SER A 308 -14.32 42.84 39.29
C SER A 308 -14.67 43.19 37.84
N SER A 309 -15.78 43.84 37.60
CA SER A 309 -16.21 44.25 36.26
C SER A 309 -15.30 45.33 35.66
N ALA A 310 -14.79 46.25 36.48
CA ALA A 310 -13.88 47.31 36.05
C ALA A 310 -12.48 46.77 35.65
N LEU A 311 -12.06 45.67 36.23
CA LEU A 311 -10.78 45.00 35.94
C LEU A 311 -10.86 43.98 34.79
N ALA A 312 -12.08 43.61 34.38
CA ALA A 312 -12.28 42.71 33.26
C ALA A 312 -11.91 43.42 31.96
N GLU A 313 -10.91 42.87 31.21
CA GLU A 313 -10.73 43.25 29.81
C GLU A 313 -12.05 42.99 29.04
N PRO A 314 -12.29 43.67 27.89
CA PRO A 314 -13.46 43.39 27.04
C PRO A 314 -13.39 41.96 26.51
N ALA A 315 -13.57 41.03 27.43
CA ALA A 315 -13.63 39.60 27.15
C ALA A 315 -14.99 39.23 26.57
N ASP A 316 -15.03 38.14 25.89
CA ASP A 316 -16.26 37.51 25.42
C ASP A 316 -17.27 37.38 26.59
N THR A 317 -18.32 38.17 26.56
CA THR A 317 -19.39 38.18 27.57
C THR A 317 -20.43 37.08 27.35
N PHE A 318 -20.33 36.30 26.25
CA PHE A 318 -21.23 35.20 25.92
C PHE A 318 -20.76 33.89 26.57
N ASN A 319 -20.70 33.85 27.91
CA ASN A 319 -20.27 32.67 28.66
C ASN A 319 -21.04 32.56 30.00
N TYR A 320 -21.00 31.33 30.58
CA TYR A 320 -21.67 31.04 31.85
C TYR A 320 -21.11 31.83 33.04
N GLY A 321 -19.85 32.25 33.01
CA GLY A 321 -19.26 33.10 34.04
C GLY A 321 -19.96 34.49 34.08
N HIS A 322 -20.26 35.07 32.92
CA HIS A 322 -21.02 36.33 32.84
C HIS A 322 -22.48 36.13 33.26
N LEU A 323 -23.09 34.99 32.97
CA LEU A 323 -24.43 34.65 33.49
C LEU A 323 -24.45 34.61 35.03
N ILE A 324 -23.46 33.99 35.67
CA ILE A 324 -23.33 33.99 37.13
C ILE A 324 -23.15 35.38 37.68
N LEU A 325 -22.37 36.22 37.00
CA LEU A 325 -22.17 37.63 37.39
C LEU A 325 -23.49 38.42 37.35
N LEU A 326 -24.28 38.29 36.29
CA LEU A 326 -25.60 38.94 36.15
C LEU A 326 -26.59 38.43 37.21
N ASP A 327 -26.60 37.12 37.52
CA ASP A 327 -27.44 36.57 38.61
C ASP A 327 -27.06 37.16 39.97
N ARG A 328 -25.75 37.27 40.27
CA ARG A 328 -25.27 37.91 41.49
C ARG A 328 -25.74 39.37 41.60
N TYR A 329 -25.71 40.15 40.52
CA TYR A 329 -26.28 41.50 40.49
C TYR A 329 -27.79 41.50 40.70
N ALA A 330 -28.55 40.63 40.01
CA ALA A 330 -30.01 40.55 40.17
C ALA A 330 -30.42 40.21 41.60
N ARG A 331 -29.77 39.24 42.24
CA ARG A 331 -30.01 38.90 43.66
C ARG A 331 -29.64 40.04 44.61
N THR A 332 -28.56 40.74 44.34
CA THR A 332 -28.10 41.84 45.17
C THR A 332 -29.09 43.02 45.13
N TYR A 333 -29.54 43.42 43.93
CA TYR A 333 -30.53 44.48 43.79
C TYR A 333 -31.90 44.10 44.36
N ARG A 334 -32.31 42.86 44.27
CA ARG A 334 -33.51 42.34 44.92
C ARG A 334 -33.40 42.48 46.45
N GLY A 335 -32.25 42.13 47.01
CA GLY A 335 -31.96 42.28 48.44
C GLY A 335 -31.92 43.74 48.90
N LEU A 336 -31.50 44.65 48.06
CA LEU A 336 -31.51 46.12 48.28
C LEU A 336 -32.88 46.74 48.05
N LYS A 337 -33.92 45.95 47.78
CA LYS A 337 -35.29 46.44 47.49
C LYS A 337 -35.36 47.35 46.26
N ARG A 338 -34.56 47.10 45.23
CA ARG A 338 -34.56 47.79 43.93
C ARG A 338 -35.06 46.85 42.84
N PRO A 339 -36.36 46.53 42.76
CA PRO A 339 -36.90 45.51 41.86
C PRO A 339 -36.68 45.85 40.39
N GLU A 340 -36.80 47.13 39.99
CA GLU A 340 -36.61 47.51 38.58
C GLU A 340 -35.21 47.15 38.03
N LEU A 341 -34.18 47.34 38.85
CA LEU A 341 -32.83 46.97 38.50
C LEU A 341 -32.67 45.45 38.51
N ALA A 342 -33.25 44.77 39.52
CA ALA A 342 -33.21 43.29 39.56
C ALA A 342 -33.86 42.69 38.31
N ASP A 343 -35.00 43.22 37.87
CA ASP A 343 -35.72 42.75 36.69
C ASP A 343 -34.95 43.02 35.38
N SER A 344 -34.28 44.19 35.30
CA SER A 344 -33.40 44.53 34.17
C SER A 344 -32.26 43.47 34.03
N TYR A 345 -31.63 43.12 35.15
CA TYR A 345 -30.58 42.06 35.12
C TYR A 345 -31.20 40.69 34.80
N GLN A 346 -32.40 40.38 35.25
CA GLN A 346 -33.08 39.13 34.91
C GLN A 346 -33.40 39.03 33.41
N GLN A 347 -33.82 40.12 32.76
CA GLN A 347 -34.00 40.17 31.31
C GLN A 347 -32.67 39.92 30.57
N ARG A 348 -31.58 40.56 31.04
CA ARG A 348 -30.23 40.32 30.48
C ARG A 348 -29.79 38.84 30.63
N ILE A 349 -30.10 38.22 31.75
CA ILE A 349 -29.83 36.78 31.96
C ILE A 349 -30.56 35.95 30.90
N THR A 350 -31.86 36.19 30.67
CA THR A 350 -32.64 35.47 29.64
C THR A 350 -32.04 35.63 28.25
N MET A 351 -31.77 36.91 27.84
CA MET A 351 -31.15 37.19 26.53
C MET A 351 -29.78 36.53 26.38
N LEU A 352 -28.96 36.56 27.44
CA LEU A 352 -27.63 35.93 27.41
C LEU A 352 -27.74 34.41 27.35
N THR A 353 -28.68 33.81 28.08
CA THR A 353 -28.93 32.34 28.02
C THR A 353 -29.27 31.93 26.60
N ASP A 354 -30.19 32.62 25.93
CA ASP A 354 -30.57 32.36 24.54
C ASP A 354 -29.36 32.51 23.59
N SER A 355 -28.56 33.56 23.82
CA SER A 355 -27.35 33.81 23.01
C SER A 355 -26.28 32.76 23.20
N ILE A 356 -26.06 32.29 24.44
CA ILE A 356 -25.14 31.19 24.74
C ILE A 356 -25.62 29.91 24.05
N TYR A 357 -26.91 29.59 24.18
CA TYR A 357 -27.50 28.41 23.53
C TYR A 357 -27.38 28.48 22.00
N ALA A 358 -27.67 29.64 21.40
CA ALA A 358 -27.47 29.82 19.95
C ALA A 358 -26.01 29.63 19.53
N ARG A 359 -25.05 30.15 20.31
CA ARG A 359 -23.61 30.00 20.07
C ARG A 359 -23.16 28.57 20.21
N GLU A 360 -23.63 27.83 21.22
CA GLU A 360 -23.34 26.42 21.40
C GLU A 360 -23.86 25.60 20.22
N LYS A 361 -25.07 25.86 19.76
CA LYS A 361 -25.64 25.25 18.54
C LYS A 361 -24.83 25.56 17.29
N ALA A 362 -24.43 26.82 17.11
CA ALA A 362 -23.56 27.19 15.99
C ALA A 362 -22.17 26.52 16.09
N GLY A 363 -21.60 26.43 17.30
CA GLY A 363 -20.35 25.71 17.56
C GLY A 363 -20.45 24.22 17.22
N GLN A 364 -21.53 23.56 17.63
CA GLN A 364 -21.79 22.18 17.26
C GLN A 364 -21.93 22.00 15.74
N ALA A 365 -22.67 22.90 15.06
CA ALA A 365 -22.81 22.87 13.61
C ALA A 365 -21.46 23.07 12.92
N HIS A 366 -20.62 23.98 13.42
CA HIS A 366 -19.26 24.16 12.91
C HIS A 366 -18.39 22.93 13.12
N GLU A 367 -18.46 22.31 14.30
CA GLU A 367 -17.75 21.05 14.60
C GLU A 367 -18.17 19.94 13.63
N PHE A 368 -19.47 19.76 13.40
CA PHE A 368 -19.97 18.78 12.43
C PHE A 368 -19.54 19.10 11.00
N ALA A 369 -19.48 20.38 10.61
CA ALA A 369 -18.97 20.78 9.30
C ALA A 369 -17.49 20.36 9.12
N ILE A 370 -16.65 20.56 10.13
CA ILE A 370 -15.24 20.13 10.13
C ILE A 370 -15.16 18.59 10.02
N ILE A 371 -15.98 17.87 10.78
CA ILE A 371 -16.05 16.41 10.73
C ILE A 371 -16.41 15.94 9.32
N TYR A 372 -17.43 16.53 8.71
CA TYR A 372 -17.88 16.20 7.36
C TYR A 372 -16.79 16.47 6.31
N GLN A 373 -16.19 17.66 6.32
CA GLN A 373 -15.09 18.01 5.42
C GLN A 373 -13.90 17.06 5.55
N THR A 374 -13.58 16.67 6.79
CA THR A 374 -12.48 15.72 7.02
C THR A 374 -12.82 14.33 6.50
N GLN A 375 -14.07 13.87 6.68
CA GLN A 375 -14.53 12.58 6.12
C GLN A 375 -14.49 12.58 4.60
N GLU A 376 -14.90 13.68 3.97
CA GLU A 376 -14.84 13.83 2.52
C GLU A 376 -13.41 13.78 2.01
N LYS A 377 -12.48 14.51 2.63
CA LYS A 377 -11.03 14.42 2.32
C LYS A 377 -10.48 13.01 2.50
N ASP A 378 -10.82 12.34 3.60
CA ASP A 378 -10.41 10.96 3.86
C ASP A 378 -10.96 9.99 2.79
N ALA A 379 -12.19 10.22 2.32
CA ALA A 379 -12.78 9.44 1.23
C ALA A 379 -12.07 9.67 -0.11
N GLN A 380 -11.77 10.93 -0.45
CA GLN A 380 -11.01 11.30 -1.64
C GLN A 380 -9.59 10.69 -1.63
N ILE A 381 -8.91 10.73 -0.48
CA ILE A 381 -7.58 10.11 -0.31
C ILE A 381 -7.67 8.60 -0.53
N ARG A 382 -8.65 7.92 0.07
CA ARG A 382 -8.86 6.48 -0.13
C ARG A 382 -9.15 6.14 -1.60
N GLU A 383 -10.01 6.91 -2.26
CA GLU A 383 -10.31 6.72 -3.69
C GLU A 383 -9.06 6.89 -4.56
N ALA A 384 -8.25 7.93 -4.30
CA ALA A 384 -7.00 8.15 -4.99
C ALA A 384 -6.00 6.99 -4.78
N GLN A 385 -5.90 6.48 -3.54
CA GLN A 385 -5.07 5.32 -3.21
C GLN A 385 -5.53 4.06 -3.94
N HIS A 386 -6.84 3.81 -4.00
CA HIS A 386 -7.40 2.68 -4.75
C HIS A 386 -7.15 2.80 -6.26
N LYS A 387 -7.25 4.01 -6.83
CA LYS A 387 -6.90 4.26 -8.24
C LYS A 387 -5.42 3.95 -8.51
N LEU A 388 -4.52 4.44 -7.66
CA LEU A 388 -3.09 4.17 -7.75
C LEU A 388 -2.76 2.68 -7.58
N ALA A 389 -3.38 2.01 -6.62
CA ALA A 389 -3.20 0.57 -6.42
C ALA A 389 -3.65 -0.24 -7.66
N ARG A 390 -4.80 0.12 -8.24
CA ARG A 390 -5.32 -0.50 -9.46
C ARG A 390 -4.39 -0.27 -10.66
N GLN A 391 -3.86 0.95 -10.82
CA GLN A 391 -2.89 1.27 -11.86
C GLN A 391 -1.57 0.48 -11.69
N ARG A 392 -1.08 0.32 -10.47
CA ARG A 392 0.11 -0.50 -10.18
C ARG A 392 -0.10 -1.96 -10.54
N VAL A 393 -1.24 -2.53 -10.18
CA VAL A 393 -1.58 -3.93 -10.54
C VAL A 393 -1.65 -4.08 -12.06
N LEU A 394 -2.33 -3.18 -12.77
CA LEU A 394 -2.39 -3.20 -14.23
C LEU A 394 -1.01 -3.09 -14.86
N PHE A 395 -0.16 -2.21 -14.36
CA PHE A 395 1.21 -2.05 -14.86
C PHE A 395 2.05 -3.32 -14.65
N ILE A 396 1.98 -3.92 -13.47
CA ILE A 396 2.70 -5.16 -13.16
C ILE A 396 2.23 -6.30 -14.06
N THR A 397 0.92 -6.46 -14.25
CA THR A 397 0.36 -7.52 -15.11
C THR A 397 0.72 -7.34 -16.58
N THR A 398 0.63 -6.11 -17.11
CA THR A 398 1.02 -5.83 -18.51
C THR A 398 2.52 -6.02 -18.73
N SER A 399 3.36 -5.60 -17.78
CA SER A 399 4.81 -5.82 -17.84
C SER A 399 5.15 -7.32 -17.80
N PHE A 400 4.49 -8.09 -16.96
CA PHE A 400 4.67 -9.54 -16.90
C PHE A 400 4.30 -10.22 -18.22
N ILE A 401 3.17 -9.84 -18.83
CA ILE A 401 2.74 -10.36 -20.14
C ILE A 401 3.77 -9.98 -21.23
N ALA A 402 4.26 -8.74 -21.23
CA ALA A 402 5.26 -8.30 -22.18
C ALA A 402 6.58 -9.09 -22.06
N ILE A 403 7.03 -9.38 -20.85
CA ILE A 403 8.22 -10.22 -20.60
C ILE A 403 8.00 -11.64 -21.11
N LEU A 404 6.83 -12.25 -20.83
CA LEU A 404 6.52 -13.59 -21.34
C LEU A 404 6.52 -13.65 -22.86
N LEU A 405 5.91 -12.64 -23.52
CA LEU A 405 5.93 -12.55 -24.99
C LEU A 405 7.36 -12.38 -25.52
N ALA A 406 8.19 -11.59 -24.87
CA ALA A 406 9.59 -11.43 -25.25
C ALA A 406 10.36 -12.74 -25.12
N ILE A 407 10.14 -13.53 -24.07
CA ILE A 407 10.75 -14.85 -23.87
C ILE A 407 10.31 -15.82 -24.99
N LEU A 408 9.01 -15.88 -25.30
CA LEU A 408 8.49 -16.73 -26.36
C LEU A 408 9.04 -16.36 -27.75
N LEU A 409 9.14 -15.07 -28.04
CA LEU A 409 9.75 -14.60 -29.29
C LEU A 409 11.24 -14.94 -29.36
N TRP A 410 11.95 -14.84 -28.26
CA TRP A 410 13.35 -15.21 -28.13
C TRP A 410 13.55 -16.72 -28.34
N GLU A 411 12.75 -17.54 -27.71
CA GLU A 411 12.78 -19.01 -27.88
C GLU A 411 12.53 -19.40 -29.34
N LYS A 412 11.49 -18.80 -29.97
CA LYS A 412 11.19 -19.00 -31.39
C LYS A 412 12.37 -18.57 -32.28
N HIS A 413 13.01 -17.45 -31.98
CA HIS A 413 14.18 -16.97 -32.71
C HIS A 413 15.36 -17.95 -32.61
N LEU A 414 15.64 -18.45 -31.41
CA LEU A 414 16.70 -19.47 -31.21
C LEU A 414 16.38 -20.76 -31.94
N HIS A 415 15.13 -21.20 -31.95
CA HIS A 415 14.70 -22.40 -32.66
C HIS A 415 14.91 -22.23 -34.18
N LEU A 416 14.53 -21.09 -34.75
CA LEU A 416 14.75 -20.80 -36.15
C LEU A 416 16.25 -20.77 -36.54
N ARG A 417 17.09 -20.20 -35.68
CA ARG A 417 18.56 -20.22 -35.89
C ARG A 417 19.10 -21.64 -35.92
N ARG A 418 18.77 -22.48 -34.92
CA ARG A 418 19.20 -23.88 -34.85
C ARG A 418 18.74 -24.69 -36.07
N THR A 419 17.53 -24.46 -36.56
CA THR A 419 17.02 -25.13 -37.75
C THR A 419 17.81 -24.71 -39.01
N ARG A 420 18.13 -23.42 -39.17
CA ARG A 420 18.96 -22.93 -40.28
C ARG A 420 20.36 -23.53 -40.25
N GLU A 421 21.01 -23.57 -39.11
CA GLU A 421 22.34 -24.21 -38.95
C GLU A 421 22.33 -25.70 -39.32
N ARG A 422 21.31 -26.46 -38.85
CA ARG A 422 21.14 -27.88 -39.22
C ARG A 422 20.95 -28.06 -40.73
N ASN A 423 20.13 -27.22 -41.36
CA ASN A 423 19.91 -27.27 -42.80
C ASN A 423 21.19 -26.95 -43.58
N GLN A 424 22.03 -26.02 -43.13
CA GLN A 424 23.32 -25.69 -43.75
C GLN A 424 24.30 -26.86 -43.66
N ILE A 425 24.40 -27.53 -42.50
CA ILE A 425 25.25 -28.70 -42.32
C ILE A 425 24.78 -29.82 -43.23
N ALA A 426 23.48 -30.13 -43.29
CA ALA A 426 22.92 -31.16 -44.14
C ALA A 426 23.15 -30.84 -45.64
N ALA A 427 23.02 -29.60 -46.05
CA ALA A 427 23.30 -29.20 -47.45
C ALA A 427 24.76 -29.43 -47.84
N ARG A 428 25.72 -29.07 -46.96
CA ARG A 428 27.17 -29.34 -47.19
C ARG A 428 27.46 -30.84 -47.32
N GLN A 429 26.91 -31.67 -46.43
CA GLN A 429 27.09 -33.13 -46.48
C GLN A 429 26.55 -33.70 -47.81
N ILE A 430 25.41 -33.22 -48.29
CA ILE A 430 24.87 -33.62 -49.58
C ILE A 430 25.79 -33.22 -50.73
N GLU A 431 26.35 -32.03 -50.69
CA GLU A 431 27.31 -31.59 -51.71
C GLU A 431 28.56 -32.44 -51.76
N GLU A 432 29.09 -32.80 -50.57
CA GLU A 432 30.24 -33.70 -50.47
C GLU A 432 29.93 -35.09 -51.04
N LEU A 433 28.77 -35.65 -50.73
CA LEU A 433 28.34 -36.95 -51.25
C LEU A 433 28.13 -36.92 -52.78
N LEU A 434 27.52 -35.85 -53.30
CA LEU A 434 27.38 -35.70 -54.76
C LEU A 434 28.73 -35.53 -55.47
N ALA A 435 29.66 -34.82 -54.87
CA ALA A 435 31.02 -34.67 -55.40
C ALA A 435 31.77 -36.01 -55.39
N GLN A 436 31.66 -36.79 -54.30
CA GLN A 436 32.27 -38.14 -54.23
C GLN A 436 31.64 -39.09 -55.25
N LYS A 437 30.33 -39.03 -55.46
CA LYS A 437 29.64 -39.83 -56.47
C LYS A 437 30.10 -39.50 -57.88
N GLU A 438 30.31 -38.22 -58.17
CA GLU A 438 30.83 -37.77 -59.47
C GLU A 438 32.29 -38.17 -59.69
N GLU A 439 33.15 -38.12 -58.66
CA GLU A 439 34.52 -38.60 -58.72
C GLU A 439 34.58 -40.10 -58.93
N LEU A 440 33.77 -40.89 -58.24
CA LEU A 440 33.64 -42.36 -58.46
C LEU A 440 33.21 -42.66 -59.91
N ARG A 441 32.24 -41.92 -60.46
CA ARG A 441 31.79 -42.04 -61.84
C ARG A 441 32.92 -41.73 -62.81
N LYS A 442 33.72 -40.69 -62.57
CA LYS A 442 34.90 -40.34 -63.41
C LYS A 442 36.00 -41.45 -63.32
N ALA A 443 36.23 -42.00 -62.14
CA ALA A 443 37.21 -43.06 -61.93
C ALA A 443 36.80 -44.36 -62.67
N TYR A 444 35.51 -44.72 -62.61
CA TYR A 444 34.99 -45.85 -63.35
C TYR A 444 35.04 -45.64 -64.86
N ARG A 445 34.86 -44.42 -65.40
CA ARG A 445 35.04 -44.17 -66.85
C ARG A 445 36.51 -44.24 -67.32
N ARG A 446 37.48 -44.10 -66.40
CA ARG A 446 38.93 -44.14 -66.72
C ARG A 446 39.56 -45.51 -66.70
N GLN A 447 38.86 -46.59 -66.26
CA GLN A 447 39.34 -47.92 -66.32
C GLN A 447 39.19 -48.46 -67.75
N PRO A 448 40.31 -48.75 -68.48
CA PRO A 448 40.21 -49.37 -69.78
C PRO A 448 39.84 -50.86 -69.61
N LEU A 449 38.89 -51.32 -70.38
CA LEU A 449 38.59 -52.74 -70.55
C LEU A 449 39.72 -53.35 -71.33
N HIS A 450 40.61 -54.09 -70.65
CA HIS A 450 41.51 -54.99 -71.32
C HIS A 450 40.82 -56.34 -71.59
N PRO A 451 40.85 -56.78 -72.86
CA PRO A 451 40.49 -58.11 -73.19
C PRO A 451 41.78 -58.96 -73.20
N GLU A 452 41.79 -60.02 -72.52
CA GLU A 452 42.57 -61.24 -72.74
C GLU A 452 42.85 -61.90 -71.37
N ASP A 453 42.24 -63.07 -71.18
CA ASP A 453 42.83 -64.43 -71.03
C ASP A 453 41.74 -65.40 -70.57
N ALA A 454 41.38 -66.27 -71.48
CA ALA A 454 40.70 -67.50 -71.16
C ALA A 454 41.74 -68.65 -71.05
N PRO A 455 41.60 -69.57 -70.10
CA PRO A 455 41.69 -70.97 -70.52
C PRO A 455 40.43 -71.77 -70.14
N ASN A 456 40.16 -72.64 -71.13
CA ASN A 456 39.23 -73.76 -71.07
C ASN A 456 39.48 -74.66 -69.88
N GLU A 457 38.38 -75.12 -69.29
CA GLU A 457 38.19 -76.52 -68.90
C GLU A 457 36.71 -76.81 -68.67
N GLU A 458 36.23 -77.89 -69.26
CA GLU A 458 34.86 -78.41 -69.29
C GLU A 458 34.53 -79.29 -68.06
N PRO A 459 33.27 -79.68 -67.86
CA PRO A 459 32.57 -79.69 -66.55
C PRO A 459 32.42 -81.14 -65.96
N PRO A 460 31.82 -81.26 -64.81
CA PRO A 460 30.58 -82.02 -64.78
C PRO A 460 29.43 -81.44 -63.94
N ALA A 461 28.31 -81.85 -64.42
CA ALA A 461 26.95 -81.58 -63.97
C ALA A 461 26.70 -81.87 -62.49
N ALA A 462 25.93 -80.99 -61.82
CA ALA A 462 24.63 -81.32 -61.22
C ALA A 462 24.05 -80.20 -60.41
N GLN A 463 22.76 -79.90 -60.65
CA GLN A 463 21.70 -79.43 -59.77
C GLN A 463 21.61 -77.95 -59.42
N ALA A 464 20.57 -77.43 -60.00
CA ALA A 464 19.76 -76.24 -59.74
C ALA A 464 19.83 -75.66 -58.34
N ASN A 465 20.29 -74.41 -58.30
CA ASN A 465 19.61 -73.30 -57.57
C ASN A 465 20.16 -72.02 -58.18
N THR A 466 19.23 -71.18 -58.75
CA THR A 466 19.50 -69.98 -59.52
C THR A 466 20.11 -68.90 -58.68
N SER A 467 21.40 -68.78 -58.67
CA SER A 467 22.12 -67.52 -58.53
C SER A 467 22.59 -67.09 -59.93
N PRO A 468 22.52 -65.81 -60.30
CA PRO A 468 23.01 -65.33 -61.60
C PRO A 468 24.49 -65.71 -61.72
N SER A 469 24.91 -66.24 -62.86
CA SER A 469 26.33 -66.53 -63.11
C SER A 469 27.11 -65.22 -63.08
N ALA A 470 28.36 -65.23 -62.64
CA ALA A 470 29.24 -64.08 -62.63
C ALA A 470 29.30 -63.34 -63.98
N ALA A 471 29.09 -64.09 -65.08
CA ALA A 471 29.00 -63.57 -66.44
C ALA A 471 27.71 -62.77 -66.68
N ASP A 472 26.55 -63.18 -66.08
CA ASP A 472 25.31 -62.48 -66.18
C ASP A 472 25.30 -61.18 -65.36
N ASP A 473 26.00 -61.16 -64.21
CA ASP A 473 26.17 -59.99 -63.40
C ASP A 473 27.05 -58.91 -64.07
N GLU A 474 28.14 -59.38 -64.70
CA GLU A 474 29.01 -58.47 -65.47
C GLU A 474 28.31 -57.90 -66.70
N ALA A 475 27.50 -58.73 -67.41
CA ALA A 475 26.68 -58.26 -68.52
C ALA A 475 25.61 -57.22 -68.07
N ASN A 476 24.97 -57.43 -66.92
CA ASN A 476 24.02 -56.47 -66.35
C ASN A 476 24.70 -55.20 -65.85
N ARG A 477 25.91 -55.27 -65.28
CA ARG A 477 26.72 -54.11 -64.93
C ARG A 477 27.09 -53.28 -66.18
N ARG A 478 27.54 -53.88 -67.25
CA ARG A 478 27.80 -53.16 -68.52
C ARG A 478 26.53 -52.55 -69.06
N ARG A 479 25.38 -53.21 -68.98
CA ARG A 479 24.09 -52.71 -69.43
C ARG A 479 23.63 -51.48 -68.56
N PHE A 480 23.92 -51.55 -67.24
CA PHE A 480 23.61 -50.42 -66.34
C PHE A 480 24.47 -49.22 -66.67
N MET A 481 25.80 -49.42 -66.93
CA MET A 481 26.70 -48.34 -67.31
C MET A 481 26.30 -47.68 -68.65
N GLN A 482 25.93 -48.51 -69.66
CA GLN A 482 25.44 -48.05 -70.93
C GLN A 482 24.12 -47.25 -70.77
N MET A 483 23.24 -47.68 -69.94
CA MET A 483 22.00 -46.98 -69.61
C MET A 483 22.30 -45.65 -68.91
N GLU A 484 23.18 -45.65 -67.90
CA GLU A 484 23.54 -44.42 -67.24
C GLU A 484 24.22 -43.42 -68.17
N ASP A 485 25.11 -43.89 -69.04
CA ASP A 485 25.78 -43.08 -70.01
C ASP A 485 24.79 -42.43 -71.01
N ALA A 486 23.87 -43.23 -71.55
CA ALA A 486 22.80 -42.71 -72.41
C ALA A 486 21.87 -41.69 -71.73
N LEU A 487 21.49 -41.97 -70.47
CA LEU A 487 20.66 -41.07 -69.71
C LEU A 487 21.37 -39.75 -69.36
N LEU A 488 22.68 -39.79 -69.10
CA LEU A 488 23.45 -38.59 -68.67
C LEU A 488 24.02 -37.81 -69.85
N THR A 489 24.17 -38.40 -71.03
CA THR A 489 24.66 -37.74 -72.25
C THR A 489 23.49 -36.99 -72.94
N ASP A 490 22.39 -37.69 -73.20
CA ASP A 490 21.26 -37.13 -73.95
C ASP A 490 20.17 -36.49 -73.06
N LEU A 491 20.28 -36.69 -71.71
CA LEU A 491 19.38 -36.15 -70.72
C LEU A 491 17.88 -36.40 -70.98
N PRO A 492 17.47 -37.59 -71.49
CA PRO A 492 16.07 -37.82 -71.90
C PRO A 492 15.10 -37.75 -70.72
N PHE A 493 15.58 -37.93 -69.49
CA PHE A 493 14.74 -37.82 -68.29
C PHE A 493 14.26 -36.38 -68.01
N LEU A 494 14.83 -35.40 -68.65
CA LEU A 494 14.37 -33.99 -68.56
C LEU A 494 13.07 -33.78 -69.34
N ASN A 495 12.74 -34.67 -70.27
CA ASN A 495 11.41 -34.70 -70.89
C ASN A 495 10.37 -35.14 -69.87
N PRO A 496 9.35 -34.34 -69.55
CA PRO A 496 8.28 -34.74 -68.59
C PRO A 496 7.53 -36.03 -69.03
N ASP A 497 7.49 -36.32 -70.33
CA ASP A 497 6.80 -37.47 -70.88
C ASP A 497 7.67 -38.73 -70.97
N PHE A 498 8.96 -38.65 -70.58
CA PHE A 498 9.84 -39.81 -70.53
C PHE A 498 9.28 -40.88 -69.59
N ASN A 499 9.02 -42.05 -70.15
CA ASN A 499 8.28 -43.11 -69.48
C ASN A 499 9.05 -44.41 -69.39
N ARG A 500 8.46 -45.43 -68.74
CA ARG A 500 9.07 -46.72 -68.51
C ARG A 500 9.44 -47.45 -69.84
N GLU A 501 8.64 -47.33 -70.90
CA GLU A 501 8.86 -47.97 -72.20
C GLU A 501 10.11 -47.43 -72.89
N ASP A 502 10.37 -46.09 -72.70
CA ASP A 502 11.57 -45.47 -73.24
C ASP A 502 12.83 -46.00 -72.57
N LEU A 503 12.81 -46.21 -71.22
CA LEU A 503 13.93 -46.80 -70.50
C LEU A 503 14.11 -48.24 -70.84
N MET A 504 13.03 -48.98 -71.10
CA MET A 504 13.10 -50.42 -71.61
C MET A 504 13.75 -50.49 -72.99
N LYS A 505 13.52 -49.52 -73.88
CA LYS A 505 14.21 -49.47 -75.18
C LYS A 505 15.71 -49.22 -75.00
N ILE A 506 16.10 -48.33 -74.11
CA ILE A 506 17.53 -48.10 -73.82
C ILE A 506 18.23 -49.32 -73.22
N THR A 507 17.57 -49.98 -72.27
CA THR A 507 18.19 -51.14 -71.55
C THR A 507 18.00 -52.49 -72.24
N ALA A 508 17.11 -52.56 -73.25
CA ALA A 508 16.70 -53.82 -73.87
C ALA A 508 16.13 -54.81 -72.86
N LEU A 509 15.55 -54.35 -71.73
CA LEU A 509 14.98 -55.20 -70.69
C LEU A 509 13.45 -55.26 -70.81
N SER A 510 12.89 -56.46 -70.46
CA SER A 510 11.46 -56.61 -70.37
C SER A 510 10.88 -55.91 -69.15
N LYS A 511 9.58 -55.61 -69.18
CA LYS A 511 8.85 -54.92 -68.10
C LYS A 511 9.06 -55.54 -66.73
N ASN A 512 9.14 -56.87 -66.65
CA ASN A 512 9.28 -57.62 -65.41
C ASN A 512 10.73 -57.59 -64.86
N ARG A 513 11.72 -57.39 -65.69
CA ARG A 513 13.15 -57.39 -65.30
C ARG A 513 13.67 -55.99 -64.99
N LEU A 514 13.03 -54.92 -65.47
CA LEU A 514 13.52 -53.54 -65.31
C LEU A 514 13.56 -53.08 -63.81
N ASN A 515 12.51 -53.28 -63.02
CA ASN A 515 12.50 -52.86 -61.65
C ASN A 515 13.47 -53.64 -60.74
N PRO A 516 13.58 -55.00 -60.81
CA PRO A 516 14.66 -55.74 -60.12
C PRO A 516 16.03 -55.23 -60.53
N PHE A 517 16.29 -55.00 -61.79
CA PHE A 517 17.54 -54.44 -62.29
C PHE A 517 17.88 -53.06 -61.70
N LEU A 518 16.93 -52.14 -61.67
CA LEU A 518 17.13 -50.82 -61.07
C LEU A 518 17.30 -50.87 -59.53
N ARG A 519 16.68 -51.84 -58.89
CA ARG A 519 16.89 -52.05 -57.45
C ARG A 519 18.28 -52.60 -57.16
N GLU A 520 18.78 -53.50 -57.91
CA GLU A 520 20.06 -54.14 -57.71
C GLU A 520 21.24 -53.23 -58.09
N TYR A 521 21.21 -52.59 -59.26
CA TYR A 521 22.33 -51.80 -59.79
C TYR A 521 22.24 -50.31 -59.49
N ALA A 522 21.01 -49.75 -59.34
CA ALA A 522 20.81 -48.30 -59.04
C ALA A 522 20.37 -48.02 -57.60
N GLY A 523 20.07 -49.10 -56.82
CA GLY A 523 19.51 -48.92 -55.46
C GLY A 523 18.21 -48.13 -55.46
N ALA A 524 17.41 -48.21 -56.56
CA ALA A 524 16.17 -47.44 -56.67
C ALA A 524 14.97 -48.41 -56.61
N ASP A 525 13.85 -48.03 -55.96
CA ASP A 525 12.67 -48.88 -55.79
C ASP A 525 11.99 -49.25 -57.14
N GLY A 526 12.35 -48.55 -58.19
CA GLY A 526 11.87 -48.77 -59.55
C GLY A 526 12.04 -47.55 -60.44
N PHE A 527 11.43 -47.60 -61.62
CA PHE A 527 11.55 -46.55 -62.66
C PHE A 527 11.32 -45.15 -62.14
N SER A 528 10.18 -44.89 -61.47
CA SER A 528 9.84 -43.56 -61.01
C SER A 528 10.81 -43.01 -59.95
N ASP A 529 11.30 -43.89 -59.05
CA ASP A 529 12.26 -43.48 -58.01
C ASP A 529 13.59 -43.15 -58.66
N TYR A 530 14.06 -43.97 -59.60
CA TYR A 530 15.32 -43.74 -60.30
C TYR A 530 15.32 -42.45 -61.13
N ILE A 531 14.30 -42.25 -61.94
CA ILE A 531 14.20 -41.04 -62.76
C ILE A 531 14.01 -39.80 -61.92
N ASN A 532 13.19 -39.85 -60.85
CA ASN A 532 13.06 -38.70 -59.93
C ASN A 532 14.36 -38.35 -59.24
N ARG A 533 15.23 -39.33 -58.89
CA ARG A 533 16.59 -39.07 -58.37
C ARG A 533 17.44 -38.30 -59.36
N LEU A 534 17.48 -38.73 -60.63
CA LEU A 534 18.24 -38.04 -61.68
C LEU A 534 17.70 -36.61 -61.90
N ARG A 535 16.38 -36.44 -61.90
CA ARG A 535 15.75 -35.12 -62.02
C ARG A 535 16.08 -34.21 -60.83
N VAL A 536 16.07 -34.73 -59.60
CA VAL A 536 16.46 -33.99 -58.40
C VAL A 536 17.96 -33.64 -58.44
N GLU A 537 18.85 -34.56 -58.79
CA GLU A 537 20.28 -34.32 -58.98
C GLU A 537 20.53 -33.21 -60.01
N HIS A 538 19.80 -33.21 -61.12
CA HIS A 538 19.88 -32.16 -62.12
C HIS A 538 19.36 -30.82 -61.59
N SER A 539 18.26 -30.86 -60.84
CA SER A 539 17.68 -29.63 -60.24
C SER A 539 18.62 -28.97 -59.22
N ILE A 540 19.47 -29.74 -58.52
CA ILE A 540 20.48 -29.21 -57.58
C ILE A 540 21.47 -28.31 -58.30
N SER A 541 21.98 -28.71 -59.47
CA SER A 541 22.88 -27.83 -60.25
C SER A 541 22.17 -26.55 -60.68
N MET A 542 20.92 -26.66 -61.14
CA MET A 542 20.10 -25.49 -61.51
C MET A 542 19.83 -24.56 -60.31
N LEU A 543 19.59 -25.10 -59.14
CA LEU A 543 19.45 -24.30 -57.92
C LEU A 543 20.71 -23.53 -57.54
N LYS A 544 21.89 -24.08 -57.86
CA LYS A 544 23.19 -23.45 -57.61
C LYS A 544 23.51 -22.38 -58.66
N ASP A 545 23.26 -22.66 -59.93
CA ASP A 545 23.72 -21.86 -61.05
C ASP A 545 22.73 -20.73 -61.41
N ASN A 546 21.44 -20.94 -61.19
CA ASN A 546 20.37 -20.08 -61.68
C ASN A 546 19.44 -19.59 -60.55
N ARG A 547 19.93 -18.73 -59.70
CA ARG A 547 19.09 -18.16 -58.61
C ARG A 547 17.92 -17.28 -59.05
N MET A 548 17.97 -16.77 -60.29
CA MET A 548 16.91 -15.93 -60.84
C MET A 548 15.64 -16.71 -61.22
N TYR A 549 15.73 -18.03 -61.41
CA TYR A 549 14.59 -18.84 -61.74
C TYR A 549 13.76 -19.16 -60.50
N SER A 550 12.44 -19.16 -60.65
CA SER A 550 11.54 -19.63 -59.59
C SER A 550 11.76 -21.14 -59.36
N ILE A 551 11.44 -21.61 -58.16
CA ILE A 551 11.49 -23.03 -57.84
C ILE A 551 10.63 -23.85 -58.80
N ASP A 552 9.49 -23.30 -59.22
CA ASP A 552 8.57 -23.94 -60.15
C ASP A 552 9.17 -24.01 -61.57
N ALA A 553 9.88 -23.00 -62.00
CA ALA A 553 10.60 -23.04 -63.28
C ALA A 553 11.70 -24.10 -63.30
N ILE A 554 12.45 -24.25 -62.16
CA ILE A 554 13.47 -25.30 -62.02
C ILE A 554 12.84 -26.68 -61.98
N ALA A 555 11.71 -26.85 -61.32
CA ALA A 555 10.97 -28.13 -61.30
C ALA A 555 10.62 -28.55 -62.72
N THR A 556 10.05 -27.62 -63.51
CA THR A 556 9.67 -27.88 -64.91
C THR A 556 10.88 -28.19 -65.78
N ALA A 557 11.93 -27.37 -65.70
CA ALA A 557 13.17 -27.56 -66.43
C ALA A 557 13.92 -28.87 -66.10
N SER A 558 13.71 -29.37 -64.87
CA SER A 558 14.24 -30.67 -64.43
C SER A 558 13.32 -31.87 -64.78
N GLY A 559 12.28 -31.65 -65.58
CA GLY A 559 11.42 -32.70 -66.11
C GLY A 559 10.26 -33.14 -65.20
N PHE A 560 9.96 -32.40 -64.14
CA PHE A 560 8.80 -32.70 -63.28
C PHE A 560 7.48 -32.14 -63.86
N LYS A 561 6.43 -32.97 -63.90
CA LYS A 561 5.09 -32.55 -64.36
C LYS A 561 4.34 -31.67 -63.37
N SER A 562 4.68 -31.75 -62.07
CA SER A 562 4.05 -30.92 -61.05
C SER A 562 5.03 -30.52 -59.95
N ARG A 563 4.78 -29.35 -59.39
CA ARG A 563 5.49 -28.80 -58.23
C ARG A 563 5.48 -29.78 -57.03
N ASN A 564 4.31 -30.40 -56.78
CA ASN A 564 4.16 -31.29 -55.64
C ASN A 564 5.06 -32.53 -55.75
N THR A 565 5.09 -33.16 -56.96
CA THR A 565 5.97 -34.30 -57.21
C THR A 565 7.43 -33.94 -57.03
N TYR A 566 7.86 -32.77 -57.47
CA TYR A 566 9.21 -32.25 -57.26
C TYR A 566 9.54 -32.10 -55.79
N TYR A 567 8.69 -31.40 -54.99
CA TYR A 567 8.91 -31.18 -53.56
C TYR A 567 8.97 -32.49 -52.80
N VAL A 568 8.09 -33.46 -53.11
CA VAL A 568 8.11 -34.82 -52.47
C VAL A 568 9.39 -35.57 -52.81
N ALA A 569 9.79 -35.60 -54.10
CA ALA A 569 10.98 -36.30 -54.53
C ALA A 569 12.24 -35.65 -53.95
N PHE A 570 12.33 -34.32 -53.96
CA PHE A 570 13.46 -33.56 -53.40
C PHE A 570 13.58 -33.76 -51.88
N ASN A 571 12.47 -33.69 -51.14
CA ASN A 571 12.48 -33.92 -49.70
C ASN A 571 12.78 -35.38 -49.35
N LYS A 572 12.32 -36.37 -50.15
CA LYS A 572 12.64 -37.77 -49.98
C LYS A 572 14.15 -38.03 -50.13
N LEU A 573 14.79 -37.37 -51.11
CA LEU A 573 16.21 -37.59 -51.40
C LEU A 573 17.13 -36.85 -50.44
N LEU A 574 16.79 -35.60 -50.05
CA LEU A 574 17.68 -34.68 -49.38
C LEU A 574 17.23 -34.32 -47.95
N GLY A 575 16.06 -34.76 -47.50
CA GLY A 575 15.53 -34.48 -46.18
C GLY A 575 15.11 -33.00 -45.95
N MET A 576 15.12 -32.17 -47.01
CA MET A 576 14.73 -30.75 -46.95
C MET A 576 13.99 -30.33 -48.21
N THR A 577 13.31 -29.22 -48.17
CA THR A 577 12.60 -28.67 -49.32
C THR A 577 13.56 -27.95 -50.29
N PRO A 578 13.21 -27.81 -51.60
CA PRO A 578 14.02 -27.02 -52.54
C PRO A 578 14.25 -25.57 -52.10
N VAL A 579 13.28 -24.97 -51.40
CA VAL A 579 13.40 -23.61 -50.86
C VAL A 579 14.44 -23.57 -49.75
N GLN A 580 14.34 -24.51 -48.79
CA GLN A 580 15.30 -24.61 -47.68
C GLN A 580 16.73 -24.86 -48.20
N TYR A 581 16.88 -25.72 -49.21
CA TYR A 581 18.19 -25.95 -49.85
C TYR A 581 18.73 -24.69 -50.51
N ARG A 582 17.91 -23.93 -51.26
CA ARG A 582 18.32 -22.67 -51.89
C ARG A 582 18.76 -21.63 -50.85
N GLU A 583 18.11 -21.57 -49.69
CA GLU A 583 18.48 -20.65 -48.59
C GLU A 583 19.81 -21.03 -47.92
N THR A 584 20.30 -22.25 -48.07
CA THR A 584 21.60 -22.67 -47.53
C THR A 584 22.76 -22.36 -48.42
N LEU A 585 22.52 -22.06 -49.72
CA LEU A 585 23.59 -21.75 -50.67
C LEU A 585 24.22 -20.37 -50.40
N PRO A 586 25.55 -20.23 -50.48
CA PRO A 586 26.22 -18.95 -50.24
C PRO A 586 25.78 -17.87 -51.24
N ASP A 587 25.57 -16.66 -50.75
CA ASP A 587 25.13 -15.53 -51.57
C ASP A 587 26.29 -15.02 -52.42
N LYS A 588 26.29 -15.31 -53.72
CA LYS A 588 27.32 -14.82 -54.66
C LYS A 588 27.27 -13.31 -54.94
N SER A 589 26.25 -12.61 -54.39
CA SER A 589 26.13 -11.13 -54.51
C SER A 589 27.00 -10.35 -53.53
N ALA A 590 27.77 -11.00 -52.67
CA ALA A 590 28.58 -10.41 -51.62
C ALA A 590 30.10 -10.48 -51.89
N GLU A 591 30.54 -10.64 -53.14
CA GLU A 591 31.95 -10.36 -53.44
C GLU A 591 32.14 -8.84 -53.51
N PRO A 592 33.02 -8.26 -52.66
CA PRO A 592 33.32 -6.86 -52.78
C PRO A 592 34.05 -6.60 -54.10
N CYS A 593 33.53 -5.68 -54.92
CA CYS A 593 34.29 -5.11 -56.03
C CYS A 593 35.55 -4.46 -55.45
N THR A 594 36.67 -5.14 -55.58
CA THR A 594 37.98 -4.51 -55.43
C THR A 594 38.29 -3.79 -56.74
N GLU A 595 37.92 -2.51 -56.82
CA GLU A 595 38.49 -1.60 -57.81
C GLU A 595 39.95 -1.31 -57.41
N PRO A 596 40.89 -1.35 -58.35
CA PRO A 596 42.26 -0.92 -58.08
C PRO A 596 42.28 0.60 -58.01
N ILE A 597 42.77 1.14 -56.89
CA ILE A 597 43.12 2.55 -56.73
C ILE A 597 44.33 2.83 -57.66
N VAL A 598 44.14 3.70 -58.61
CA VAL A 598 45.21 4.40 -59.31
C VAL A 598 45.51 5.73 -58.62
#